data_ad74bc13370eff663449a567d4433bb8
#
_entry.id   ad74bc13370eff663449a567d4433bb8
#
_cell.length_a   1.000
_cell.length_b   1.000
_cell.length_c   1.000
_cell.angle_alpha   90.00
_cell.angle_beta   90.00
_cell.angle_gamma   90.00
#
_symmetry.space_group_name_H-M   'P 1'
#
loop_
_entity.id
_entity.type
_entity.pdbx_description
1 polymer ?
#
loop_
_entity_poly.entity_id
_entity_poly.type
_entity_poly.pdbx_seq_one_letter_code
_entity_poly.pdbx_strand_id
1 'polypeptide(L)'
;MHINKFRISSTATGQVRIISQRSGLTPNLVCRMAMLSSFEAGSISGAADVTNEGQEFNAYTLFGDFQPLFIDLLKYVEFGPEEIEIDDTDLLDRLRLHIDRGVRQLSVRLKSPADAAELVAGSA
;
A
#
# COMPACT_ATOMS: atom_id res chain seq x y z
N MET A 1 0.46 11.51 -13.19
CA MET A 1 -0.42 11.62 -12.00
C MET A 1 0.37 12.15 -10.81
N HIS A 2 -0.20 13.08 -10.08
CA HIS A 2 0.37 13.57 -8.82
C HIS A 2 -0.70 13.51 -7.74
N ILE A 3 -0.38 12.85 -6.63
CA ILE A 3 -1.27 12.71 -5.49
C ILE A 3 -0.85 13.66 -4.39
N ASN A 4 -1.77 14.47 -3.88
CA ASN A 4 -1.53 15.32 -2.70
C ASN A 4 -1.87 14.59 -1.40
N LYS A 5 -3.07 14.04 -1.35
CA LYS A 5 -3.56 13.28 -0.20
C LYS A 5 -4.63 12.32 -0.66
N PHE A 6 -4.84 11.25 0.10
CA PHE A 6 -5.90 10.29 -0.17
C PHE A 6 -6.27 9.53 1.09
N ARG A 7 -7.45 8.93 1.09
CA ARG A 7 -7.93 8.08 2.18
C ARG A 7 -7.89 6.62 1.77
N ILE A 8 -7.50 5.77 2.71
CA ILE A 8 -7.61 4.32 2.58
C ILE A 8 -8.96 3.84 3.11
N SER A 9 -9.25 2.55 3.01
CA SER A 9 -10.49 2.00 3.55
C SER A 9 -10.50 2.01 5.07
N SER A 10 -11.70 1.98 5.66
CA SER A 10 -11.85 1.88 7.12
C SER A 10 -11.27 0.58 7.66
N THR A 11 -11.44 -0.52 6.93
CA THR A 11 -10.88 -1.83 7.30
C THR A 11 -9.35 -1.78 7.32
N ALA A 12 -8.74 -1.24 6.26
CA ALA A 12 -7.28 -1.08 6.19
C ALA A 12 -6.77 -0.17 7.31
N THR A 13 -7.49 0.90 7.63
CA THR A 13 -7.13 1.81 8.73
C THR A 13 -6.99 1.06 10.06
N GLY A 14 -7.96 0.22 10.38
CA GLY A 14 -7.90 -0.59 11.61
C GLY A 14 -6.72 -1.54 11.62
N GLN A 15 -6.45 -2.21 10.50
CA GLN A 15 -5.33 -3.13 10.38
C GLN A 15 -3.98 -2.41 10.45
N VAL A 16 -3.84 -1.26 9.80
CA VAL A 16 -2.62 -0.43 9.89
C VAL A 16 -2.34 -0.05 11.34
N ARG A 17 -3.36 0.36 12.07
CA ARG A 17 -3.22 0.73 13.49
C ARG A 17 -2.73 -0.43 14.32
N ILE A 18 -3.32 -1.61 14.14
CA ILE A 18 -2.92 -2.82 14.87
C ILE A 18 -1.48 -3.21 14.53
N ILE A 19 -1.12 -3.23 13.25
CA ILE A 19 0.23 -3.58 12.81
C ILE A 19 1.24 -2.57 13.35
N SER A 20 0.92 -1.28 13.29
CA SER A 20 1.78 -0.22 13.81
C SER A 20 2.04 -0.40 15.32
N GLN A 21 1.00 -0.70 16.09
CA GLN A 21 1.13 -0.93 17.53
C GLN A 21 1.98 -2.17 17.85
N ARG A 22 1.80 -3.25 17.09
CA ARG A 22 2.53 -4.51 17.32
C ARG A 22 3.99 -4.42 16.92
N SER A 23 4.27 -3.77 15.81
CA SER A 23 5.61 -3.78 15.18
C SER A 23 6.48 -2.60 15.58
N GLY A 24 5.89 -1.53 16.08
CA GLY A 24 6.60 -0.27 16.31
C GLY A 24 6.84 0.57 15.04
N LEU A 25 6.37 0.11 13.90
CA LEU A 25 6.47 0.86 12.64
C LEU A 25 5.41 1.97 12.60
N THR A 26 5.75 3.08 11.95
CA THR A 26 4.77 4.15 11.74
C THR A 26 3.70 3.72 10.72
N PRO A 27 2.50 4.31 10.76
CA PRO A 27 1.48 4.02 9.75
C PRO A 27 1.95 4.25 8.33
N ASN A 28 2.78 5.26 8.07
CA ASN A 28 3.34 5.51 6.74
C ASN A 28 4.20 4.34 6.27
N LEU A 29 5.07 3.81 7.13
CA LEU A 29 5.92 2.67 6.80
C LEU A 29 5.09 1.41 6.59
N VAL A 30 4.08 1.18 7.41
CA VAL A 30 3.17 0.04 7.23
C VAL A 30 2.49 0.11 5.86
N CYS A 31 2.00 1.27 5.45
CA CYS A 31 1.37 1.42 4.13
C CYS A 31 2.35 1.22 2.98
N ARG A 32 3.58 1.74 3.09
CA ARG A 32 4.62 1.49 2.08
C ARG A 32 4.90 -0.01 1.91
N MET A 33 5.09 -0.69 3.02
CA MET A 33 5.37 -2.13 3.01
C MET A 33 4.16 -2.91 2.48
N ALA A 34 2.96 -2.50 2.83
CA ALA A 34 1.73 -3.10 2.34
C ALA A 34 1.63 -3.01 0.81
N MET A 35 1.89 -1.83 0.26
CA MET A 35 1.89 -1.63 -1.20
C MET A 35 2.91 -2.54 -1.87
N LEU A 36 4.15 -2.57 -1.38
CA LEU A 36 5.20 -3.38 -1.97
C LEU A 36 4.90 -4.88 -1.86
N SER A 37 4.40 -5.32 -0.72
CA SER A 37 3.98 -6.71 -0.52
C SER A 37 2.88 -7.11 -1.51
N SER A 38 1.90 -6.24 -1.70
CA SER A 38 0.82 -6.49 -2.64
C SER A 38 1.30 -6.49 -4.09
N PHE A 39 2.22 -5.57 -4.44
CA PHE A 39 2.79 -5.54 -5.79
C PHE A 39 3.51 -6.84 -6.14
N GLU A 40 4.23 -7.42 -5.19
CA GLU A 40 4.88 -8.72 -5.39
C GLU A 40 3.89 -9.83 -5.72
N ALA A 41 2.68 -9.74 -5.21
CA ALA A 41 1.63 -10.73 -5.47
C ALA A 41 0.95 -10.53 -6.84
N GLY A 42 1.30 -9.48 -7.56
CA GLY A 42 0.78 -9.22 -8.89
C GLY A 42 -0.43 -8.32 -8.92
N SER A 43 -1.05 -8.22 -10.10
CA SER A 43 -2.19 -7.33 -10.31
C SER A 43 -3.39 -7.72 -9.45
N ILE A 44 -4.20 -6.72 -9.15
CA ILE A 44 -5.51 -6.93 -8.53
C ILE A 44 -6.54 -6.96 -9.65
N SER A 45 -7.01 -8.16 -9.94
CA SER A 45 -8.08 -8.34 -10.92
C SER A 45 -9.43 -8.31 -10.21
N GLY A 46 -10.39 -7.68 -10.85
CA GLY A 46 -11.76 -7.65 -10.37
C GLY A 46 -12.09 -6.40 -9.56
N ALA A 47 -13.31 -5.92 -9.76
CA ALA A 47 -13.84 -4.81 -9.01
C ALA A 47 -14.31 -5.29 -7.65
N ALA A 48 -13.51 -5.15 -6.64
CA ALA A 48 -14.03 -5.09 -5.29
C ALA A 48 -14.52 -3.67 -5.07
N ASP A 49 -15.57 -3.50 -4.27
CA ASP A 49 -16.00 -2.17 -3.86
C ASP A 49 -14.86 -1.49 -3.10
N VAL A 50 -14.37 -0.41 -3.67
CA VAL A 50 -13.29 0.35 -3.05
C VAL A 50 -13.90 1.39 -2.14
N THR A 51 -13.55 1.34 -0.87
CA THR A 51 -13.95 2.37 0.08
C THR A 51 -12.78 3.30 0.39
N ASN A 52 -13.10 4.56 0.67
CA ASN A 52 -12.13 5.61 0.95
C ASN A 52 -12.53 6.42 2.19
N GLU A 53 -13.08 5.76 3.19
CA GLU A 53 -13.65 6.41 4.38
C GLU A 53 -12.71 6.33 5.59
N GLY A 54 -11.53 5.77 5.42
CA GLY A 54 -10.57 5.57 6.50
C GLY A 54 -9.61 6.73 6.68
N GLN A 55 -8.43 6.39 7.19
CA GLN A 55 -7.38 7.35 7.49
C GLN A 55 -6.92 8.06 6.22
N GLU A 56 -6.71 9.37 6.33
CA GLU A 56 -6.11 10.17 5.27
C GLU A 56 -4.59 10.18 5.42
N PHE A 57 -3.90 10.00 4.31
CA PHE A 57 -2.45 10.11 4.22
C PHE A 57 -2.07 11.30 3.36
N ASN A 58 -1.11 12.08 3.84
CA ASN A 58 -0.41 13.05 3.01
C ASN A 58 0.56 12.30 2.11
N ALA A 59 0.45 12.47 0.80
CA ALA A 59 1.26 11.70 -0.14
C ALA A 59 2.75 12.00 -0.03
N TYR A 60 3.13 13.24 0.27
CA TYR A 60 4.53 13.58 0.48
C TYR A 60 5.12 12.83 1.67
N THR A 61 4.41 12.77 2.78
CA THR A 61 4.85 12.04 3.97
C THR A 61 4.88 10.53 3.73
N LEU A 62 3.85 10.02 3.04
CA LEU A 62 3.73 8.59 2.76
C LEU A 62 4.82 8.09 1.80
N PHE A 63 5.01 8.77 0.69
CA PHE A 63 5.91 8.33 -0.38
C PHE A 63 7.28 9.01 -0.34
N GLY A 64 7.40 10.18 0.29
CA GLY A 64 8.58 11.01 0.18
C GLY A 64 8.86 11.34 -1.28
N ASP A 65 10.12 11.23 -1.69
CA ASP A 65 10.53 11.46 -3.07
C ASP A 65 10.19 10.27 -4.01
N PHE A 66 9.63 9.19 -3.47
CA PHE A 66 9.39 7.96 -4.22
C PHE A 66 7.99 7.86 -4.82
N GLN A 67 7.18 8.93 -4.76
CA GLN A 67 5.84 8.89 -5.35
C GLN A 67 5.86 8.46 -6.82
N PRO A 68 6.72 9.04 -7.69
CA PRO A 68 6.76 8.58 -9.08
C PRO A 68 7.10 7.10 -9.22
N LEU A 69 8.01 6.60 -8.39
CA LEU A 69 8.38 5.19 -8.41
C LEU A 69 7.19 4.29 -8.03
N PHE A 70 6.47 4.64 -6.96
CA PHE A 70 5.29 3.85 -6.54
C PHE A 70 4.20 3.86 -7.61
N ILE A 71 3.96 5.00 -8.25
CA ILE A 71 2.97 5.11 -9.31
C ILE A 71 3.39 4.28 -10.53
N ASP A 72 4.66 4.32 -10.91
CA ASP A 72 5.18 3.53 -12.02
C ASP A 72 5.12 2.04 -11.73
N LEU A 73 5.46 1.63 -10.50
CA LEU A 73 5.33 0.23 -10.08
C LEU A 73 3.87 -0.23 -10.13
N LEU A 74 2.95 0.58 -9.65
CA LEU A 74 1.53 0.26 -9.69
C LEU A 74 1.07 0.04 -11.14
N LYS A 75 1.43 0.95 -12.04
CA LYS A 75 1.08 0.81 -13.47
C LYS A 75 1.69 -0.45 -14.08
N TYR A 76 2.94 -0.73 -13.77
CA TYR A 76 3.62 -1.91 -14.29
C TYR A 76 2.96 -3.20 -13.78
N VAL A 77 2.67 -3.26 -12.50
CA VAL A 77 2.02 -4.44 -11.88
C VAL A 77 0.64 -4.69 -12.49
N GLU A 78 -0.12 -3.62 -12.74
CA GLU A 78 -1.49 -3.73 -13.24
C GLU A 78 -1.56 -3.95 -14.75
N PHE A 79 -0.68 -3.34 -15.53
CA PHE A 79 -0.81 -3.29 -16.98
C PHE A 79 0.43 -3.78 -17.74
N GLY A 80 1.50 -4.12 -17.03
CA GLY A 80 2.75 -4.55 -17.66
C GLY A 80 3.53 -3.37 -18.26
N PRO A 81 4.45 -3.66 -19.22
CA PRO A 81 5.32 -2.63 -19.79
C PRO A 81 4.63 -1.71 -20.78
N GLU A 82 3.38 -1.99 -21.15
CA GLU A 82 2.66 -1.16 -22.10
C GLU A 82 2.23 0.16 -21.47
N GLU A 83 2.37 1.25 -22.23
CA GLU A 83 1.84 2.54 -21.82
C GLU A 83 0.34 2.56 -22.06
N ILE A 84 -0.42 2.49 -20.97
CA ILE A 84 -1.88 2.55 -21.01
C ILE A 84 -2.31 3.83 -20.33
N GLU A 85 -3.15 4.61 -20.99
CA GLU A 85 -3.80 5.73 -20.35
C GLU A 85 -4.87 5.21 -19.40
N ILE A 86 -4.75 5.58 -18.13
CA ILE A 86 -5.71 5.23 -17.11
C ILE A 86 -6.14 6.49 -16.39
N ASP A 87 -7.42 6.58 -16.09
CA ASP A 87 -7.97 7.65 -15.29
C ASP A 87 -7.35 7.64 -13.88
N ASP A 88 -7.00 8.82 -13.38
CA ASP A 88 -6.39 8.99 -12.06
C ASP A 88 -7.25 8.39 -10.94
N THR A 89 -8.56 8.52 -11.04
CA THR A 89 -9.49 7.93 -10.07
C THR A 89 -9.37 6.41 -10.04
N ASP A 90 -9.35 5.76 -11.20
CA ASP A 90 -9.19 4.33 -11.30
C ASP A 90 -7.83 3.86 -10.79
N LEU A 91 -6.78 4.61 -11.10
CA LEU A 91 -5.44 4.28 -10.62
C LEU A 91 -5.36 4.38 -9.09
N LEU A 92 -5.96 5.41 -8.52
CA LEU A 92 -6.00 5.59 -7.07
C LEU A 92 -6.83 4.50 -6.38
N ASP A 93 -7.92 4.06 -6.98
CA ASP A 93 -8.72 2.95 -6.47
C ASP A 93 -7.91 1.65 -6.48
N ARG A 94 -7.12 1.40 -7.53
CA ARG A 94 -6.23 0.25 -7.57
C ARG A 94 -5.15 0.33 -6.48
N LEU A 95 -4.63 1.52 -6.23
CA LEU A 95 -3.67 1.73 -5.14
C LEU A 95 -4.30 1.37 -3.78
N ARG A 96 -5.54 1.81 -3.54
CA ARG A 96 -6.28 1.45 -2.31
C ARG A 96 -6.46 -0.05 -2.17
N LEU A 97 -6.79 -0.75 -3.24
CA LEU A 97 -6.93 -2.20 -3.24
C LEU A 97 -5.62 -2.91 -2.93
N HIS A 98 -4.50 -2.40 -3.45
CA HIS A 98 -3.19 -2.92 -3.10
C HIS A 98 -2.86 -2.71 -1.62
N ILE A 99 -3.22 -1.57 -1.06
CA ILE A 99 -3.05 -1.33 0.37
C ILE A 99 -3.91 -2.30 1.18
N ASP A 100 -5.17 -2.49 0.80
CA ASP A 100 -6.07 -3.43 1.46
C ASP A 100 -5.49 -4.85 1.47
N ARG A 101 -5.05 -5.35 0.33
CA ARG A 101 -4.44 -6.67 0.23
C ARG A 101 -3.13 -6.75 1.02
N GLY A 102 -2.29 -5.74 0.88
CA GLY A 102 -0.99 -5.70 1.53
C GLY A 102 -1.08 -5.68 3.06
N VAL A 103 -2.03 -4.94 3.63
CA VAL A 103 -2.19 -4.93 5.09
C VAL A 103 -2.67 -6.28 5.61
N ARG A 104 -3.51 -6.99 4.85
CA ARG A 104 -3.88 -8.37 5.21
C ARG A 104 -2.67 -9.30 5.21
N GLN A 105 -1.81 -9.19 4.19
CA GLN A 105 -0.58 -9.96 4.11
C GLN A 105 0.36 -9.66 5.29
N LEU A 106 0.55 -8.39 5.61
CA LEU A 106 1.42 -7.98 6.69
C LEU A 106 0.86 -8.32 8.07
N SER A 107 -0.46 -8.33 8.25
CA SER A 107 -1.07 -8.64 9.54
C SER A 107 -0.72 -10.04 10.03
N VAL A 108 -0.42 -10.95 9.12
CA VAL A 108 0.03 -12.31 9.43
C VAL A 108 1.53 -12.35 9.75
N ARG A 109 2.32 -11.47 9.16
CA ARG A 109 3.79 -11.49 9.22
C ARG A 109 4.37 -10.56 10.28
N LEU A 110 3.71 -9.44 10.57
CA LEU A 110 4.22 -8.39 11.47
C LEU A 110 3.45 -8.38 12.78
N LYS A 111 3.88 -9.20 13.73
CA LYS A 111 3.24 -9.32 15.05
C LYS A 111 4.06 -8.75 16.19
N SER A 112 5.32 -8.39 15.92
CA SER A 112 6.25 -7.88 16.92
C SER A 112 7.32 -6.99 16.26
N PRO A 113 8.05 -6.19 17.05
CA PRO A 113 9.21 -5.46 16.52
C PRO A 113 10.28 -6.38 15.94
N ALA A 114 10.46 -7.58 16.50
CA ALA A 114 11.40 -8.56 15.97
C ALA A 114 11.00 -9.02 14.57
N ASP A 115 9.70 -9.22 14.32
CA ASP A 115 9.20 -9.58 12.99
C ASP A 115 9.49 -8.46 11.97
N ALA A 116 9.35 -7.21 12.37
CA ALA A 116 9.66 -6.08 11.50
C ALA A 116 11.14 -6.04 11.13
N ALA A 117 12.03 -6.24 12.11
CA ALA A 117 13.46 -6.28 11.88
C ALA A 117 13.85 -7.45 10.96
N GLU A 118 13.24 -8.62 11.17
CA GLU A 118 13.48 -9.80 10.34
C GLU A 118 13.01 -9.60 8.90
N LEU A 119 11.86 -8.97 8.71
CA LEU A 119 11.35 -8.68 7.36
C LEU A 119 12.29 -7.78 6.58
N VAL A 120 12.88 -6.79 7.23
CA VAL A 120 13.82 -5.85 6.60
C VAL A 120 15.17 -6.52 6.33
N ALA A 121 15.68 -7.31 7.26
CA ALA A 121 17.02 -7.89 7.18
C ALA A 121 17.05 -9.30 6.61
N GLY A 122 16.02 -10.08 6.83
CA GLY A 122 16.00 -11.52 6.61
C GLY A 122 15.56 -11.96 5.23
N SER A 123 15.18 -11.06 4.36
CA SER A 123 14.81 -11.38 2.98
C SER A 123 16.02 -11.52 2.07
N ALA A 124 17.19 -11.43 2.66
CA ALA A 124 18.45 -11.66 1.94
C ALA A 124 18.66 -13.14 1.66
#